data_2a93d18ffe7104a97d52d2a1bb1cc188
#
_entry.id   2a93d18ffe7104a97d52d2a1bb1cc188
#
_cell.length_a   1.000
_cell.length_b   1.000
_cell.length_c   1.000
_cell.angle_alpha   90.00
_cell.angle_beta   90.00
_cell.angle_gamma   90.00
#
_symmetry.space_group_name_H-M   'P 1'
#
loop_
_entity.id
_entity.type
_entity.pdbx_description
1 polymer ?
#
loop_
_entity_poly.entity_id
_entity_poly.type
_entity_poly.pdbx_seq_one_letter_code
_entity_poly.pdbx_strand_id
1 'polypeptide(L)'
;MMAERVIAIGDIHGCAEALYALLEIVDPTSADVVVALGDYVDRGPQSREVIDQVMEMSKLCEFVPLAGNHELMMLDALSNSNAHKIDFWLHCGGEETMASYGGDVANIPDSHVDFLKSCRRYHEIETFFFVHANYLHHLPLSHQPDDVLFWQHLDDVPQPHVSGKTAVVGHTPQLTGNILDLRHVICVDTFCFGSGWLTAYDVLSGELWQVDKTGNVRLDSQW
;
A
#
# COMPACT_ATOMS: atom_id res chain seq x y z
N MET A 1 -4.60 24.77 -4.91
CA MET A 1 -5.00 24.88 -3.48
C MET A 1 -4.17 23.84 -2.75
N MET A 2 -3.85 24.02 -1.47
CA MET A 2 -3.24 22.96 -0.70
C MET A 2 -4.32 21.93 -0.37
N ALA A 3 -3.98 20.64 -0.35
CA ALA A 3 -4.90 19.58 0.05
C ALA A 3 -5.39 19.82 1.49
N GLU A 4 -6.65 19.47 1.77
CA GLU A 4 -7.20 19.56 3.13
C GLU A 4 -6.68 18.43 4.00
N ARG A 5 -6.60 17.19 3.45
CA ARG A 5 -6.02 16.01 4.09
C ARG A 5 -5.03 15.32 3.13
N VAL A 6 -4.01 14.70 3.68
CA VAL A 6 -3.10 13.82 2.93
C VAL A 6 -3.08 12.46 3.65
N ILE A 7 -3.79 11.51 3.09
CA ILE A 7 -4.14 10.25 3.75
C ILE A 7 -3.31 9.12 3.15
N ALA A 8 -2.49 8.47 3.97
CA ALA A 8 -1.78 7.25 3.60
C ALA A 8 -2.64 6.03 3.90
N ILE A 9 -2.75 5.09 2.97
CA ILE A 9 -3.38 3.77 3.18
C ILE A 9 -2.29 2.71 3.13
N GLY A 10 -2.23 1.86 4.16
CA GLY A 10 -1.27 0.75 4.26
C GLY A 10 -1.61 -0.43 3.35
N ASP A 11 -0.86 -1.52 3.51
CA ASP A 11 -0.94 -2.73 2.69
C ASP A 11 -2.33 -3.38 2.74
N ILE A 12 -2.95 -3.58 1.58
CA ILE A 12 -4.35 -4.02 1.46
C ILE A 12 -4.44 -5.54 1.30
N HIS A 13 -3.56 -6.12 0.49
CA HIS A 13 -3.45 -7.56 0.29
C HIS A 13 -4.79 -8.27 0.05
N GLY A 14 -5.51 -7.90 -1.01
CA GLY A 14 -6.74 -8.57 -1.40
C GLY A 14 -7.88 -8.53 -0.37
N CYS A 15 -7.85 -7.58 0.59
CA CYS A 15 -8.88 -7.39 1.61
C CYS A 15 -9.91 -6.33 1.15
N ALA A 16 -10.73 -6.65 0.14
CA ALA A 16 -11.65 -5.69 -0.47
C ALA A 16 -12.74 -5.19 0.50
N GLU A 17 -13.23 -6.04 1.40
CA GLU A 17 -14.21 -5.66 2.43
C GLU A 17 -13.63 -4.62 3.40
N ALA A 18 -12.34 -4.79 3.77
CA ALA A 18 -11.64 -3.81 4.60
C ALA A 18 -11.49 -2.48 3.87
N LEU A 19 -11.05 -2.50 2.60
CA LEU A 19 -10.89 -1.29 1.82
C LEU A 19 -12.23 -0.54 1.66
N TYR A 20 -13.29 -1.26 1.32
CA TYR A 20 -14.62 -0.67 1.21
C TYR A 20 -15.05 0.02 2.51
N ALA A 21 -14.98 -0.69 3.64
CA ALA A 21 -15.37 -0.13 4.93
C ALA A 21 -14.48 1.03 5.38
N LEU A 22 -13.16 0.96 5.07
CA LEU A 22 -12.24 2.07 5.35
C LEU A 22 -12.59 3.32 4.56
N LEU A 23 -12.89 3.18 3.26
CA LEU A 23 -13.27 4.30 2.41
C LEU A 23 -14.61 4.94 2.83
N GLU A 24 -15.57 4.14 3.32
CA GLU A 24 -16.84 4.65 3.86
C GLU A 24 -16.63 5.54 5.09
N ILE A 25 -15.69 5.22 5.99
CA ILE A 25 -15.44 6.02 7.20
C ILE A 25 -14.47 7.18 6.99
N VAL A 26 -13.55 7.06 6.03
CA VAL A 26 -12.61 8.13 5.64
C VAL A 26 -13.34 9.18 4.80
N ASP A 27 -14.29 8.75 3.96
CA ASP A 27 -15.09 9.57 3.04
C ASP A 27 -14.23 10.58 2.26
N PRO A 28 -13.31 10.10 1.40
CA PRO A 28 -12.38 10.97 0.69
C PRO A 28 -13.09 11.85 -0.32
N THR A 29 -12.68 13.11 -0.40
CA THR A 29 -13.26 14.15 -1.27
C THR A 29 -12.26 14.67 -2.29
N SER A 30 -12.71 15.46 -3.25
CA SER A 30 -11.83 16.12 -4.23
C SER A 30 -10.85 17.13 -3.64
N ALA A 31 -10.95 17.45 -2.34
CA ALA A 31 -10.01 18.31 -1.61
C ALA A 31 -8.86 17.50 -0.98
N ASP A 32 -8.93 16.18 -1.03
CA ASP A 32 -7.98 15.28 -0.38
C ASP A 32 -6.98 14.70 -1.38
N VAL A 33 -5.78 14.39 -0.88
CA VAL A 33 -4.80 13.53 -1.55
C VAL A 33 -4.77 12.19 -0.81
N VAL A 34 -5.01 11.10 -1.51
CA VAL A 34 -4.91 9.74 -0.95
C VAL A 34 -3.74 9.02 -1.58
N VAL A 35 -2.78 8.61 -0.75
CA VAL A 35 -1.59 7.85 -1.15
C VAL A 35 -1.73 6.42 -0.66
N ALA A 36 -1.96 5.47 -1.57
CA ALA A 36 -1.91 4.05 -1.23
C ALA A 36 -0.47 3.52 -1.38
N LEU A 37 0.03 2.86 -0.34
CA LEU A 37 1.45 2.53 -0.22
C LEU A 37 1.89 1.27 -0.99
N GLY A 38 0.99 0.65 -1.76
CA GLY A 38 1.25 -0.58 -2.51
C GLY A 38 0.67 -1.82 -1.84
N ASP A 39 1.09 -2.98 -2.33
CA ASP A 39 0.61 -4.29 -1.89
C ASP A 39 -0.93 -4.40 -1.89
N TYR A 40 -1.50 -4.12 -3.07
CA TYR A 40 -2.95 -4.28 -3.32
C TYR A 40 -3.35 -5.73 -3.45
N VAL A 41 -2.46 -6.54 -4.04
CA VAL A 41 -2.69 -7.94 -4.42
C VAL A 41 -2.08 -8.92 -3.43
N ASP A 42 -2.38 -10.20 -3.64
CA ASP A 42 -1.83 -11.37 -2.93
C ASP A 42 -2.30 -11.53 -1.48
N ARG A 43 -2.17 -12.75 -0.96
CA ARG A 43 -2.47 -13.16 0.42
C ARG A 43 -3.95 -13.16 0.78
N GLY A 44 -4.70 -12.15 0.41
CA GLY A 44 -6.15 -12.07 0.61
C GLY A 44 -6.93 -12.51 -0.63
N PRO A 45 -8.21 -12.88 -0.48
CA PRO A 45 -8.98 -13.59 -1.51
C PRO A 45 -9.56 -12.69 -2.60
N GLN A 46 -9.50 -11.36 -2.50
CA GLN A 46 -10.29 -10.43 -3.31
C GLN A 46 -9.39 -9.39 -4.02
N SER A 47 -8.22 -9.82 -4.55
CA SER A 47 -7.29 -8.91 -5.23
C SER A 47 -7.91 -8.21 -6.43
N ARG A 48 -8.79 -8.90 -7.19
CA ARG A 48 -9.52 -8.30 -8.30
C ARG A 48 -10.38 -7.15 -7.85
N GLU A 49 -11.19 -7.36 -6.82
CA GLU A 49 -12.11 -6.35 -6.26
C GLU A 49 -11.35 -5.17 -5.66
N VAL A 50 -10.17 -5.41 -5.04
CA VAL A 50 -9.29 -4.33 -4.55
C VAL A 50 -8.82 -3.46 -5.71
N ILE A 51 -8.33 -4.07 -6.82
CA ILE A 51 -7.89 -3.29 -7.99
C ILE A 51 -9.06 -2.47 -8.58
N ASP A 52 -10.25 -3.08 -8.71
CA ASP A 52 -11.46 -2.36 -9.15
C ASP A 52 -11.74 -1.13 -8.26
N GLN A 53 -11.68 -1.28 -6.92
CA GLN A 53 -11.94 -0.19 -5.96
C GLN A 53 -10.87 0.91 -6.03
N VAL A 54 -9.58 0.57 -6.05
CA VAL A 54 -8.51 1.59 -6.08
C VAL A 54 -8.48 2.35 -7.41
N MET A 55 -8.87 1.72 -8.53
CA MET A 55 -9.02 2.43 -9.80
C MET A 55 -10.15 3.47 -9.76
N GLU A 56 -11.25 3.18 -9.05
CA GLU A 56 -12.36 4.13 -8.88
C GLU A 56 -11.99 5.33 -8.00
N MET A 57 -11.02 5.20 -7.08
CA MET A 57 -10.61 6.29 -6.19
C MET A 57 -10.14 7.54 -6.95
N SER A 58 -9.55 7.37 -8.12
CA SER A 58 -9.12 8.50 -8.98
C SER A 58 -10.26 9.41 -9.44
N LYS A 59 -11.53 8.96 -9.29
CA LYS A 59 -12.73 9.75 -9.59
C LYS A 59 -13.23 10.56 -8.38
N LEU A 60 -12.78 10.22 -7.17
CA LEU A 60 -13.24 10.80 -5.91
C LEU A 60 -12.27 11.88 -5.40
N CYS A 61 -10.97 11.64 -5.50
CA CYS A 61 -9.91 12.46 -4.92
C CYS A 61 -8.67 12.49 -5.81
N GLU A 62 -7.64 13.27 -5.42
CA GLU A 62 -6.30 13.09 -5.99
C GLU A 62 -5.72 11.79 -5.46
N PHE A 63 -5.75 10.73 -6.30
CA PHE A 63 -5.26 9.41 -5.93
C PHE A 63 -3.84 9.17 -6.42
N VAL A 64 -2.96 8.75 -5.52
CA VAL A 64 -1.54 8.47 -5.78
C VAL A 64 -1.25 7.01 -5.42
N PRO A 65 -1.36 6.07 -6.37
CA PRO A 65 -0.98 4.69 -6.13
C PRO A 65 0.55 4.52 -6.17
N LEU A 66 1.12 3.92 -5.13
CA LEU A 66 2.50 3.43 -5.15
C LEU A 66 2.52 1.95 -5.50
N ALA A 67 3.63 1.49 -6.09
CA ALA A 67 3.87 0.06 -6.26
C ALA A 67 4.41 -0.52 -4.95
N GLY A 68 3.99 -1.75 -4.62
CA GLY A 68 4.63 -2.59 -3.64
C GLY A 68 5.39 -3.75 -4.28
N ASN A 69 6.10 -4.55 -3.49
CA ASN A 69 6.83 -5.70 -4.02
C ASN A 69 5.88 -6.77 -4.59
N HIS A 70 4.65 -6.88 -4.09
CA HIS A 70 3.66 -7.82 -4.59
C HIS A 70 3.19 -7.48 -6.00
N GLU A 71 2.98 -6.20 -6.33
CA GLU A 71 2.71 -5.75 -7.70
C GLU A 71 3.87 -6.07 -8.63
N LEU A 72 5.12 -5.84 -8.17
CA LEU A 72 6.31 -6.14 -8.98
C LEU A 72 6.44 -7.65 -9.25
N MET A 73 6.19 -8.52 -8.26
CA MET A 73 6.19 -9.97 -8.43
C MET A 73 5.14 -10.42 -9.44
N MET A 74 3.91 -9.93 -9.31
CA MET A 74 2.81 -10.24 -10.23
C MET A 74 3.15 -9.80 -11.67
N LEU A 75 3.58 -8.55 -11.86
CA LEU A 75 3.94 -8.02 -13.19
C LEU A 75 5.11 -8.79 -13.82
N ASP A 76 6.09 -9.18 -13.02
CA ASP A 76 7.24 -9.97 -13.49
C ASP A 76 6.80 -11.39 -13.88
N ALA A 77 5.90 -12.02 -13.11
CA ALA A 77 5.32 -13.31 -13.43
C ALA A 77 4.49 -13.27 -14.74
N LEU A 78 3.69 -12.20 -14.93
CA LEU A 78 2.85 -12.03 -16.13
C LEU A 78 3.68 -11.68 -17.39
N SER A 79 4.78 -10.95 -17.24
CA SER A 79 5.61 -10.50 -18.38
C SER A 79 6.55 -11.57 -18.93
N ASN A 80 6.87 -12.56 -18.11
CA ASN A 80 7.85 -13.59 -18.43
C ASN A 80 7.24 -14.97 -18.35
N SER A 81 7.34 -15.74 -19.45
CA SER A 81 6.98 -17.18 -19.45
C SER A 81 7.98 -18.04 -18.63
N ASN A 82 8.62 -17.45 -17.63
CA ASN A 82 9.57 -18.13 -16.76
C ASN A 82 8.82 -18.77 -15.59
N ALA A 83 8.72 -20.10 -15.60
CA ALA A 83 8.03 -20.87 -14.58
C ALA A 83 8.50 -20.54 -13.15
N HIS A 84 9.81 -20.30 -12.95
CA HIS A 84 10.33 -19.95 -11.61
C HIS A 84 9.79 -18.64 -11.07
N LYS A 85 9.52 -17.64 -11.92
CA LYS A 85 8.94 -16.36 -11.49
C LYS A 85 7.48 -16.50 -11.13
N ILE A 86 6.75 -17.29 -11.91
CA ILE A 86 5.36 -17.64 -11.62
C ILE A 86 5.28 -18.41 -10.31
N ASP A 87 6.07 -19.47 -10.14
CA ASP A 87 6.10 -20.27 -8.92
C ASP A 87 6.46 -19.43 -7.68
N PHE A 88 7.42 -18.51 -7.82
CA PHE A 88 7.81 -17.60 -6.75
C PHE A 88 6.66 -16.67 -6.34
N TRP A 89 6.01 -16.02 -7.30
CA TRP A 89 4.87 -15.16 -7.04
C TRP A 89 3.71 -15.93 -6.39
N LEU A 90 3.36 -17.10 -6.94
CA LEU A 90 2.30 -17.94 -6.36
C LEU A 90 2.60 -18.30 -4.91
N HIS A 91 3.85 -18.69 -4.61
CA HIS A 91 4.28 -19.02 -3.25
C HIS A 91 4.23 -17.83 -2.27
N CYS A 92 4.36 -16.60 -2.76
CA CYS A 92 4.27 -15.38 -1.95
C CYS A 92 2.82 -14.92 -1.69
N GLY A 93 1.80 -15.65 -2.14
CA GLY A 93 0.38 -15.32 -1.97
C GLY A 93 -0.34 -15.00 -3.27
N GLY A 94 0.31 -15.21 -4.42
CA GLY A 94 -0.28 -15.02 -5.74
C GLY A 94 -1.35 -16.07 -6.10
N GLU A 95 -1.42 -17.21 -5.36
CA GLU A 95 -2.47 -18.22 -5.53
C GLU A 95 -3.85 -17.61 -5.27
N GLU A 96 -3.99 -16.79 -4.22
CA GLU A 96 -5.22 -16.10 -3.87
C GLU A 96 -5.59 -15.06 -4.94
N THR A 97 -4.60 -14.33 -5.45
CA THR A 97 -4.80 -13.40 -6.57
C THR A 97 -5.29 -14.14 -7.79
N MET A 98 -4.62 -15.22 -8.22
CA MET A 98 -5.05 -16.07 -9.33
C MET A 98 -6.49 -16.56 -9.14
N ALA A 99 -6.84 -17.03 -7.92
CA ALA A 99 -8.18 -17.50 -7.61
C ALA A 99 -9.23 -16.39 -7.77
N SER A 100 -8.92 -15.14 -7.39
CA SER A 100 -9.83 -13.99 -7.53
C SER A 100 -10.15 -13.67 -9.00
N TYR A 101 -9.27 -14.04 -9.94
CA TYR A 101 -9.50 -13.95 -11.39
C TYR A 101 -9.99 -15.25 -12.02
N GLY A 102 -10.48 -16.21 -11.23
CA GLY A 102 -11.05 -17.47 -11.71
C GLY A 102 -10.01 -18.54 -12.08
N GLY A 103 -8.78 -18.41 -11.55
CA GLY A 103 -7.73 -19.43 -11.64
C GLY A 103 -6.90 -19.40 -12.93
N ASP A 104 -7.08 -18.40 -13.80
CA ASP A 104 -6.31 -18.26 -15.04
C ASP A 104 -5.81 -16.82 -15.22
N VAL A 105 -4.51 -16.64 -15.43
CA VAL A 105 -3.88 -15.34 -15.72
C VAL A 105 -4.49 -14.64 -16.95
N ALA A 106 -5.02 -15.40 -17.91
CA ALA A 106 -5.69 -14.84 -19.08
C ALA A 106 -6.99 -14.09 -18.74
N ASN A 107 -7.54 -14.29 -17.56
CA ASN A 107 -8.71 -13.56 -17.07
C ASN A 107 -8.38 -12.22 -16.41
N ILE A 108 -7.09 -11.90 -16.21
CA ILE A 108 -6.68 -10.62 -15.66
C ILE A 108 -6.86 -9.55 -16.74
N PRO A 109 -7.71 -8.51 -16.51
CA PRO A 109 -7.94 -7.48 -17.51
C PRO A 109 -6.67 -6.68 -17.80
N ASP A 110 -6.45 -6.31 -19.05
CA ASP A 110 -5.33 -5.42 -19.43
C ASP A 110 -5.36 -4.10 -18.64
N SER A 111 -6.56 -3.57 -18.32
CA SER A 111 -6.72 -2.37 -17.51
C SER A 111 -6.14 -2.50 -16.12
N HIS A 112 -6.22 -3.68 -15.48
CA HIS A 112 -5.63 -3.95 -14.18
C HIS A 112 -4.10 -4.00 -14.27
N VAL A 113 -3.59 -4.69 -15.29
CA VAL A 113 -2.15 -4.75 -15.56
C VAL A 113 -1.58 -3.36 -15.85
N ASP A 114 -2.29 -2.55 -16.63
CA ASP A 114 -1.88 -1.17 -16.95
C ASP A 114 -1.95 -0.27 -15.72
N PHE A 115 -2.96 -0.43 -14.86
CA PHE A 115 -3.01 0.26 -13.56
C PHE A 115 -1.78 -0.07 -12.72
N LEU A 116 -1.46 -1.35 -12.50
CA LEU A 116 -0.30 -1.77 -11.72
C LEU A 116 1.02 -1.23 -12.29
N LYS A 117 1.17 -1.21 -13.62
CA LYS A 117 2.34 -0.59 -14.29
C LYS A 117 2.41 0.92 -14.11
N SER A 118 1.29 1.60 -13.86
CA SER A 118 1.22 3.04 -13.67
C SER A 118 1.57 3.49 -12.24
N CYS A 119 1.62 2.55 -11.29
CA CYS A 119 1.94 2.83 -9.89
C CYS A 119 3.32 3.47 -9.76
N ARG A 120 3.42 4.46 -8.87
CA ARG A 120 4.64 5.25 -8.68
C ARG A 120 5.60 4.53 -7.75
N ARG A 121 6.89 4.86 -7.86
CA ARG A 121 7.95 4.36 -6.95
C ARG A 121 7.93 5.07 -5.60
N TYR A 122 7.54 6.34 -5.58
CA TYR A 122 7.43 7.20 -4.41
C TYR A 122 6.52 8.39 -4.70
N HIS A 123 6.09 9.05 -3.66
CA HIS A 123 5.47 10.37 -3.71
C HIS A 123 6.08 11.28 -2.64
N GLU A 124 6.09 12.59 -2.86
CA GLU A 124 6.56 13.54 -1.85
C GLU A 124 5.73 14.81 -1.84
N ILE A 125 5.55 15.36 -0.65
CA ILE A 125 4.96 16.67 -0.38
C ILE A 125 5.96 17.52 0.42
N GLU A 126 5.57 18.66 0.92
CA GLU A 126 6.49 19.59 1.58
C GLU A 126 7.21 18.97 2.79
N THR A 127 6.48 18.26 3.67
CA THR A 127 6.98 17.75 4.95
C THR A 127 7.08 16.23 5.04
N PHE A 128 6.47 15.50 4.10
CA PHE A 128 6.45 14.04 4.07
C PHE A 128 6.90 13.49 2.71
N PHE A 129 7.36 12.25 2.73
CA PHE A 129 7.45 11.43 1.52
C PHE A 129 6.92 10.02 1.80
N PHE A 130 6.47 9.37 0.76
CA PHE A 130 5.80 8.09 0.79
C PHE A 130 6.58 7.11 -0.09
N VAL A 131 6.94 5.98 0.46
CA VAL A 131 7.56 4.84 -0.23
C VAL A 131 6.92 3.55 0.30
N HIS A 132 7.00 2.47 -0.47
CA HIS A 132 6.38 1.24 -0.03
C HIS A 132 7.09 0.65 1.21
N ALA A 133 8.41 0.41 1.14
CA ALA A 133 9.12 -0.32 2.20
C ALA A 133 10.10 0.54 3.02
N ASN A 134 11.21 0.98 2.43
CA ASN A 134 12.29 1.65 3.16
C ASN A 134 13.04 2.63 2.25
N TYR A 135 14.06 3.32 2.79
CA TYR A 135 14.88 4.28 2.05
C TYR A 135 16.31 4.35 2.58
N LEU A 136 17.25 4.74 1.72
CA LEU A 136 18.60 5.12 2.11
C LEU A 136 18.63 6.61 2.46
N HIS A 137 18.92 6.94 3.71
CA HIS A 137 18.80 8.28 4.29
C HIS A 137 19.62 9.36 3.56
N HIS A 138 20.72 8.99 2.94
CA HIS A 138 21.68 9.91 2.29
C HIS A 138 21.46 10.10 0.78
N LEU A 139 20.53 9.35 0.16
CA LEU A 139 20.23 9.45 -1.27
C LEU A 139 18.90 10.20 -1.50
N PRO A 140 18.84 11.08 -2.52
CA PRO A 140 17.55 11.65 -2.94
C PRO A 140 16.57 10.56 -3.39
N LEU A 141 15.26 10.81 -3.28
CA LEU A 141 14.21 9.82 -3.61
C LEU A 141 14.31 9.30 -5.05
N SER A 142 14.71 10.15 -5.99
CA SER A 142 14.89 9.76 -7.40
C SER A 142 16.07 8.79 -7.64
N HIS A 143 16.96 8.60 -6.66
CA HIS A 143 18.13 7.72 -6.74
C HIS A 143 18.08 6.54 -5.78
N GLN A 144 16.93 6.34 -5.11
CA GLN A 144 16.74 5.19 -4.24
C GLN A 144 16.75 3.88 -5.05
N PRO A 145 17.48 2.84 -4.61
CA PRO A 145 17.47 1.55 -5.28
C PRO A 145 16.16 0.80 -5.03
N ASP A 146 15.72 0.00 -6.02
CA ASP A 146 14.45 -0.70 -5.97
C ASP A 146 14.40 -1.77 -4.87
N ASP A 147 15.53 -2.43 -4.58
CA ASP A 147 15.63 -3.41 -3.48
C ASP A 147 15.35 -2.79 -2.11
N VAL A 148 15.70 -1.51 -1.93
CA VAL A 148 15.39 -0.77 -0.70
C VAL A 148 13.95 -0.27 -0.70
N LEU A 149 13.51 0.39 -1.80
CA LEU A 149 12.18 1.00 -1.87
C LEU A 149 11.04 -0.02 -1.73
N PHE A 150 11.25 -1.27 -2.19
CA PHE A 150 10.19 -2.26 -2.30
C PHE A 150 10.36 -3.49 -1.41
N TRP A 151 11.58 -3.77 -0.86
CA TRP A 151 11.86 -5.05 -0.23
C TRP A 151 12.48 -4.97 1.15
N GLN A 152 13.13 -3.86 1.51
CA GLN A 152 13.87 -3.78 2.77
C GLN A 152 12.94 -3.52 3.94
N HIS A 153 12.84 -4.46 4.89
CA HIS A 153 12.08 -4.30 6.12
C HIS A 153 12.65 -3.21 7.03
N LEU A 154 11.82 -2.68 7.95
CA LEU A 154 12.22 -1.72 8.99
C LEU A 154 12.97 -2.35 10.17
N ASP A 155 13.37 -3.62 10.09
CA ASP A 155 14.31 -4.23 11.08
C ASP A 155 15.61 -3.42 11.15
N ASP A 156 16.03 -2.85 10.02
CA ASP A 156 17.05 -1.81 9.91
C ASP A 156 16.38 -0.44 9.80
N VAL A 157 16.04 0.19 10.93
CA VAL A 157 15.44 1.51 10.96
C VAL A 157 16.41 2.54 10.34
N PRO A 158 16.02 3.24 9.27
CA PRO A 158 16.90 4.20 8.60
C PRO A 158 17.10 5.44 9.48
N GLN A 159 18.21 6.15 9.25
CA GLN A 159 18.40 7.48 9.81
C GLN A 159 17.45 8.49 9.15
N PRO A 160 17.18 9.67 9.78
CA PRO A 160 16.39 10.71 9.13
C PRO A 160 16.91 11.04 7.72
N HIS A 161 16.00 11.12 6.76
CA HIS A 161 16.34 11.38 5.36
C HIS A 161 16.97 12.75 5.18
N VAL A 162 17.92 12.85 4.23
CA VAL A 162 18.65 14.09 3.90
C VAL A 162 17.75 15.28 3.54
N SER A 163 16.52 15.04 3.09
CA SER A 163 15.52 16.09 2.82
C SER A 163 14.95 16.73 4.08
N GLY A 164 15.12 16.12 5.25
CA GLY A 164 14.47 16.53 6.51
C GLY A 164 12.99 16.18 6.61
N LYS A 165 12.41 15.51 5.59
CA LYS A 165 11.00 15.08 5.58
C LYS A 165 10.82 13.78 6.36
N THR A 166 9.62 13.58 6.90
CA THR A 166 9.20 12.31 7.51
C THR A 166 8.78 11.30 6.43
N ALA A 167 9.27 10.07 6.53
CA ALA A 167 8.85 8.96 5.69
C ALA A 167 7.53 8.35 6.17
N VAL A 168 6.63 8.00 5.25
CA VAL A 168 5.45 7.18 5.52
C VAL A 168 5.58 5.90 4.69
N VAL A 169 5.52 4.74 5.36
CA VAL A 169 5.84 3.43 4.75
C VAL A 169 4.82 2.36 5.12
N GLY A 170 4.79 1.29 4.32
CA GLY A 170 4.07 0.04 4.53
C GLY A 170 5.02 -1.14 4.76
N HIS A 171 4.75 -2.27 4.10
CA HIS A 171 5.60 -3.46 3.90
C HIS A 171 6.04 -4.22 5.16
N THR A 172 6.26 -3.54 6.27
CA THR A 172 6.72 -4.16 7.52
C THR A 172 5.56 -4.30 8.50
N PRO A 173 4.89 -5.46 8.55
CA PRO A 173 3.65 -5.62 9.30
C PRO A 173 3.82 -5.34 10.79
N GLN A 174 3.07 -4.39 11.31
CA GLN A 174 3.02 -4.10 12.74
C GLN A 174 2.01 -5.03 13.42
N LEU A 175 2.48 -6.17 13.92
CA LEU A 175 1.64 -7.26 14.46
C LEU A 175 0.83 -6.87 15.69
N THR A 176 1.15 -5.75 16.34
CA THR A 176 0.36 -5.20 17.45
C THR A 176 -0.94 -4.55 16.98
N GLY A 177 -1.08 -4.31 15.66
CA GLY A 177 -2.18 -3.56 15.07
C GLY A 177 -2.10 -2.05 15.28
N ASN A 178 -1.02 -1.53 15.89
CA ASN A 178 -0.76 -0.10 16.03
C ASN A 178 0.27 0.33 14.99
N ILE A 179 0.17 1.55 14.48
CA ILE A 179 1.21 2.12 13.63
C ILE A 179 2.53 2.24 14.41
N LEU A 180 3.65 2.18 13.71
CA LEU A 180 4.95 2.51 14.27
C LEU A 180 5.25 3.99 13.95
N ASP A 181 5.41 4.83 14.98
CA ASP A 181 5.83 6.21 14.81
C ASP A 181 7.19 6.44 15.50
N LEU A 182 8.22 6.66 14.67
CA LEU A 182 9.57 7.03 15.09
C LEU A 182 9.89 8.50 14.80
N ARG A 183 8.87 9.32 14.54
CA ARG A 183 8.90 10.75 14.16
C ARG A 183 9.45 11.01 12.76
N HIS A 184 10.55 10.39 12.35
CA HIS A 184 11.14 10.52 11.01
C HIS A 184 10.72 9.39 10.06
N VAL A 185 10.11 8.32 10.60
CA VAL A 185 9.48 7.20 9.88
C VAL A 185 8.17 6.86 10.57
N ILE A 186 7.09 6.75 9.81
CA ILE A 186 5.78 6.26 10.24
C ILE A 186 5.43 5.05 9.38
N CYS A 187 5.22 3.87 10.00
CA CYS A 187 4.77 2.67 9.30
C CYS A 187 3.29 2.43 9.58
N VAL A 188 2.49 2.38 8.52
CA VAL A 188 1.03 2.20 8.60
C VAL A 188 0.55 0.84 8.12
N ASP A 189 1.45 -0.11 7.78
CA ASP A 189 1.08 -1.50 7.60
C ASP A 189 0.79 -2.14 8.96
N THR A 190 -0.46 -2.40 9.25
CA THR A 190 -0.93 -2.98 10.50
C THR A 190 -1.51 -4.38 10.32
N PHE A 191 -1.02 -5.12 9.31
CA PHE A 191 -1.25 -6.55 9.12
C PHE A 191 -2.71 -6.93 8.77
N CYS A 192 -3.32 -6.22 7.81
CA CYS A 192 -4.73 -6.39 7.44
C CYS A 192 -5.10 -7.83 7.05
N PHE A 193 -4.33 -8.45 6.13
CA PHE A 193 -4.63 -9.79 5.63
C PHE A 193 -4.55 -10.88 6.72
N GLY A 194 -3.84 -10.61 7.81
CA GLY A 194 -3.69 -11.52 8.95
C GLY A 194 -4.74 -11.28 10.03
N SER A 195 -4.28 -10.87 11.20
CA SER A 195 -5.10 -10.63 12.39
C SER A 195 -5.15 -9.16 12.82
N GLY A 196 -4.63 -8.27 12.01
CA GLY A 196 -4.56 -6.84 12.28
C GLY A 196 -5.63 -6.04 11.51
N TRP A 197 -5.26 -4.87 11.02
CA TRP A 197 -6.15 -3.85 10.52
C TRP A 197 -5.64 -3.28 9.19
N LEU A 198 -6.55 -2.84 8.33
CA LEU A 198 -6.22 -1.89 7.26
C LEU A 198 -6.27 -0.49 7.87
N THR A 199 -5.18 0.26 7.69
CA THR A 199 -5.01 1.58 8.30
C THR A 199 -5.03 2.66 7.23
N ALA A 200 -5.81 3.72 7.48
CA ALA A 200 -5.67 5.02 6.85
C ALA A 200 -5.16 6.02 7.88
N TYR A 201 -4.22 6.88 7.50
CA TYR A 201 -3.58 7.85 8.39
C TYR A 201 -3.45 9.20 7.69
N ASP A 202 -4.11 10.23 8.21
CA ASP A 202 -3.90 11.60 7.73
C ASP A 202 -2.63 12.19 8.33
N VAL A 203 -1.61 12.36 7.51
CA VAL A 203 -0.30 12.84 7.94
C VAL A 203 -0.28 14.29 8.39
N LEU A 204 -1.32 15.08 8.05
CA LEU A 204 -1.41 16.50 8.43
C LEU A 204 -2.03 16.68 9.80
N SER A 205 -3.09 15.95 10.12
CA SER A 205 -3.80 16.03 11.40
C SER A 205 -3.36 14.99 12.42
N GLY A 206 -2.81 13.86 11.97
CA GLY A 206 -2.54 12.68 12.77
C GLY A 206 -3.78 11.81 13.02
N GLU A 207 -4.90 12.08 12.33
CA GLU A 207 -6.11 11.27 12.45
C GLU A 207 -5.89 9.88 11.84
N LEU A 208 -6.46 8.87 12.50
CA LEU A 208 -6.27 7.46 12.15
C LEU A 208 -7.61 6.73 12.06
N TRP A 209 -7.78 5.95 11.01
CA TRP A 209 -8.91 5.04 10.82
C TRP A 209 -8.39 3.63 10.61
N GLN A 210 -9.04 2.67 11.24
CA GLN A 210 -8.66 1.26 11.14
C GLN A 210 -9.88 0.36 11.03
N VAL A 211 -9.81 -0.62 10.13
CA VAL A 211 -10.84 -1.65 9.96
C VAL A 211 -10.17 -3.01 9.84
N ASP A 212 -10.81 -4.06 10.36
CA ASP A 212 -10.33 -5.43 10.16
C ASP A 212 -10.67 -5.94 8.75
N LYS A 213 -10.12 -7.10 8.38
CA LYS A 213 -10.34 -7.71 7.04
C LYS A 213 -11.80 -8.05 6.72
N THR A 214 -12.70 -8.01 7.71
CA THR A 214 -14.15 -8.23 7.55
C THR A 214 -14.96 -6.94 7.58
N GLY A 215 -14.29 -5.78 7.61
CA GLY A 215 -14.91 -4.45 7.57
C GLY A 215 -15.38 -3.91 8.94
N ASN A 216 -15.00 -4.55 10.05
CA ASN A 216 -15.33 -4.01 11.37
C ASN A 216 -14.38 -2.86 11.74
N VAL A 217 -14.96 -1.73 12.12
CA VAL A 217 -14.22 -0.54 12.55
C VAL A 217 -13.61 -0.75 13.93
N ARG A 218 -12.35 -0.35 14.11
CA ARG A 218 -11.69 -0.34 15.42
C ARG A 218 -12.18 0.84 16.24
N LEU A 219 -12.88 0.55 17.35
CA LEU A 219 -13.51 1.55 18.20
C LEU A 219 -12.59 2.10 19.32
N ASP A 220 -11.47 1.46 19.61
CA ASP A 220 -10.60 1.74 20.75
C ASP A 220 -9.20 2.28 20.34
N SER A 221 -9.15 3.24 19.46
CA SER A 221 -7.88 3.93 19.15
C SER A 221 -7.67 5.15 20.05
N GLN A 222 -7.28 4.93 21.32
CA GLN A 222 -6.60 5.95 22.10
C GLN A 222 -5.08 5.83 21.84
N TRP A 223 -4.55 6.82 21.15
CA TRP A 223 -3.10 6.98 20.87
C TRP A 223 -2.44 7.89 21.91
#